data_ca247866583097545e6fdca67897e5d6
#
_entry.id   ca247866583097545e6fdca67897e5d6
#
_cell.length_a   1.000
_cell.length_b   1.000
_cell.length_c   1.000
_cell.angle_alpha   90.00
_cell.angle_beta   90.00
_cell.angle_gamma   90.00
#
_symmetry.space_group_name_H-M   'P 1'
#
loop_
_entity.id
_entity.type
_entity.pdbx_description
1 polymer ?
#
loop_
_entity_poly.entity_id
_entity_poly.type
_entity_poly.pdbx_seq_one_letter_code
_entity_poly.pdbx_strand_id
1 'polypeptide(L)'
;MPHFPPLPFVRMGEADVREEVLAPLVRLLGYRTGTKFDIIRKQSLRYPKVFLGRKNPTKDAELRGKADYLLEVAGRARWVLEAKAPGIEIDIDSIEQAWTYANHADVRVVYFALCNGLELQVFATQPP
;
A
#
# COMPACT_ATOMS: atom_id res chain seq x y z
N MET A 1 -7.32 16.12 -19.22
CA MET A 1 -6.21 15.42 -18.52
C MET A 1 -5.74 16.23 -17.33
N PRO A 2 -5.71 15.66 -16.15
CA PRO A 2 -5.18 16.40 -15.01
C PRO A 2 -3.72 16.77 -15.24
N HIS A 3 -3.37 17.93 -14.79
CA HIS A 3 -1.99 18.41 -14.89
C HIS A 3 -1.38 18.45 -13.50
N PHE A 4 -0.29 17.73 -13.32
CA PHE A 4 0.42 17.71 -12.05
C PHE A 4 1.66 18.59 -12.17
N PRO A 5 1.84 19.53 -11.23
CA PRO A 5 3.05 20.34 -11.23
C PRO A 5 4.27 19.46 -10.92
N PRO A 6 5.47 19.88 -11.34
CA PRO A 6 6.68 19.16 -10.94
C PRO A 6 6.82 19.09 -9.43
N LEU A 7 7.25 17.96 -8.92
CA LEU A 7 7.40 17.73 -7.49
C LEU A 7 8.87 17.86 -7.08
N PRO A 8 9.13 18.43 -5.90
CA PRO A 8 10.49 18.61 -5.42
C PRO A 8 11.05 17.33 -4.79
N PHE A 9 11.27 16.31 -5.58
CA PHE A 9 11.65 14.98 -5.10
C PHE A 9 12.89 14.99 -4.22
N VAL A 10 13.82 15.91 -4.43
CA VAL A 10 15.04 16.01 -3.62
C VAL A 10 14.71 16.24 -2.15
N ARG A 11 13.63 16.95 -1.86
CA ARG A 11 13.22 17.27 -0.50
C ARG A 11 12.14 16.35 0.06
N MET A 12 11.61 15.44 -0.75
CA MET A 12 10.49 14.63 -0.37
C MET A 12 10.93 13.37 0.36
N GLY A 13 10.17 13.00 1.39
CA GLY A 13 10.30 11.73 2.07
C GLY A 13 9.14 10.80 1.70
N GLU A 14 9.08 9.67 2.39
CA GLU A 14 8.04 8.66 2.15
C GLU A 14 6.63 9.23 2.34
N ALA A 15 6.43 10.02 3.41
CA ALA A 15 5.12 10.61 3.68
C ALA A 15 4.68 11.54 2.55
N ASP A 16 5.62 12.28 1.96
CA ASP A 16 5.31 13.17 0.85
C ASP A 16 4.90 12.38 -0.39
N VAL A 17 5.57 11.26 -0.66
CA VAL A 17 5.17 10.38 -1.77
C VAL A 17 3.75 9.87 -1.55
N ARG A 18 3.44 9.47 -0.33
CA ARG A 18 2.09 9.01 0.00
C ARG A 18 1.04 10.09 -0.26
N GLU A 19 1.30 11.32 0.19
CA GLU A 19 0.32 12.41 0.13
C GLU A 19 0.23 13.06 -1.25
N GLU A 20 1.38 13.23 -1.92
CA GLU A 20 1.45 14.02 -3.15
C GLU A 20 1.37 13.16 -4.41
N VAL A 21 1.68 11.88 -4.31
CA VAL A 21 1.68 10.99 -5.46
C VAL A 21 0.61 9.92 -5.34
N LEU A 22 0.64 9.11 -4.28
CA LEU A 22 -0.30 8.00 -4.15
C LEU A 22 -1.73 8.44 -3.88
N ALA A 23 -1.95 9.42 -3.01
CA ALA A 23 -3.30 9.86 -2.70
C ALA A 23 -4.04 10.40 -3.94
N PRO A 24 -3.43 11.28 -4.75
CA PRO A 24 -4.08 11.70 -5.99
C PRO A 24 -4.30 10.55 -6.97
N LEU A 25 -3.34 9.63 -7.10
CA LEU A 25 -3.46 8.49 -8.00
C LEU A 25 -4.65 7.61 -7.63
N VAL A 26 -4.79 7.30 -6.35
CA VAL A 26 -5.85 6.44 -5.84
C VAL A 26 -7.21 7.06 -6.14
N ARG A 27 -7.33 8.38 -5.98
CA ARG A 27 -8.58 9.09 -6.31
C ARG A 27 -8.87 9.10 -7.80
N LEU A 28 -7.84 9.24 -8.62
CA LEU A 28 -7.99 9.16 -10.08
C LEU A 28 -8.49 7.79 -10.52
N LEU A 29 -8.11 6.75 -9.78
CA LEU A 29 -8.57 5.39 -10.06
C LEU A 29 -10.01 5.15 -9.60
N GLY A 30 -10.62 6.12 -8.93
CA GLY A 30 -12.02 6.04 -8.54
C GLY A 30 -12.26 5.60 -7.11
N TYR A 31 -11.21 5.44 -6.30
CA TYR A 31 -11.38 5.04 -4.91
C TYR A 31 -11.65 6.25 -4.02
N ARG A 32 -12.57 6.08 -3.08
CA ARG A 32 -12.89 7.10 -2.07
C ARG A 32 -13.31 6.41 -0.79
N THR A 33 -12.84 6.96 0.32
CA THR A 33 -13.17 6.45 1.65
C THR A 33 -14.69 6.42 1.86
N GLY A 34 -15.18 5.31 2.38
CA GLY A 34 -16.59 5.16 2.73
C GLY A 34 -17.49 4.81 1.56
N THR A 35 -16.93 4.45 0.41
CA THR A 35 -17.71 4.04 -0.74
C THR A 35 -17.47 2.56 -1.06
N LYS A 36 -18.15 2.06 -2.08
CA LYS A 36 -17.92 0.69 -2.57
C LYS A 36 -16.47 0.47 -2.99
N PHE A 37 -15.81 1.52 -3.50
CA PHE A 37 -14.39 1.51 -3.84
C PHE A 37 -13.65 2.23 -2.72
N ASP A 38 -13.36 1.51 -1.66
CA ASP A 38 -12.93 2.08 -0.39
C ASP A 38 -11.41 2.15 -0.26
N ILE A 39 -10.97 3.08 0.56
CA ILE A 39 -9.56 3.26 0.89
C ILE A 39 -9.39 3.04 2.38
N ILE A 40 -8.54 2.09 2.76
CA ILE A 40 -8.17 1.86 4.15
C ILE A 40 -6.73 2.36 4.31
N ARG A 41 -6.53 3.34 5.17
CA ARG A 41 -5.21 3.93 5.38
C ARG A 41 -4.44 3.22 6.47
N LYS A 42 -3.14 3.39 6.47
CA LYS A 42 -2.22 2.75 7.40
C LYS A 42 -2.67 2.84 8.85
N GLN A 43 -3.02 4.03 9.31
CA GLN A 43 -3.44 4.24 10.70
C GLN A 43 -4.81 3.65 10.99
N SER A 44 -5.58 3.32 9.96
CA SER A 44 -6.88 2.67 10.09
C SER A 44 -6.80 1.16 9.93
N LEU A 45 -5.63 0.64 9.56
CA LEU A 45 -5.44 -0.79 9.39
C LEU A 45 -5.46 -1.46 10.75
N ARG A 46 -6.55 -2.13 11.03
CA ARG A 46 -6.72 -2.87 12.27
C ARG A 46 -7.04 -4.29 11.91
N TYR A 47 -6.19 -5.20 12.36
CA TYR A 47 -6.37 -6.60 12.06
C TYR A 47 -6.53 -7.38 13.35
N PRO A 48 -7.67 -7.21 14.04
CA PRO A 48 -7.88 -7.98 15.27
C PRO A 48 -7.72 -9.48 15.05
N LYS A 49 -8.09 -9.96 13.88
CA LYS A 49 -7.92 -11.38 13.54
C LYS A 49 -6.46 -11.79 13.52
N VAL A 50 -5.58 -10.89 13.13
CA VAL A 50 -4.15 -11.17 13.04
C VAL A 50 -3.58 -11.50 14.40
N PHE A 51 -4.19 -10.98 15.46
CA PHE A 51 -3.72 -11.21 16.83
C PHE A 51 -4.37 -12.40 17.49
N LEU A 52 -5.55 -12.75 17.04
CA LEU A 52 -6.29 -13.85 17.67
C LEU A 52 -5.58 -15.16 17.38
N GLY A 53 -5.06 -15.78 18.42
CA GLY A 53 -4.35 -17.05 18.29
C GLY A 53 -2.99 -16.97 17.64
N ARG A 54 -2.46 -15.79 17.40
CA ARG A 54 -1.13 -15.65 16.82
C ARG A 54 -0.05 -15.90 17.85
N LYS A 55 1.03 -16.52 17.37
CA LYS A 55 2.16 -16.87 18.24
C LYS A 55 3.29 -15.86 18.19
N ASN A 56 3.22 -14.90 17.26
CA ASN A 56 4.26 -13.90 17.09
C ASN A 56 3.64 -12.51 16.94
N PRO A 57 3.29 -11.87 18.07
CA PRO A 57 2.64 -10.55 18.04
C PRO A 57 3.53 -9.47 17.40
N THR A 58 4.84 -9.56 17.54
CA THR A 58 5.77 -8.59 16.97
C THR A 58 5.71 -8.63 15.45
N LYS A 59 5.71 -9.83 14.88
CA LYS A 59 5.64 -9.99 13.44
C LYS A 59 4.30 -9.50 12.90
N ASP A 60 3.21 -9.81 13.60
CA ASP A 60 1.90 -9.36 13.18
C ASP A 60 1.79 -7.84 13.25
N ALA A 61 2.41 -7.23 14.26
CA ALA A 61 2.44 -5.78 14.38
C ALA A 61 3.24 -5.15 13.22
N GLU A 62 4.33 -5.77 12.80
CA GLU A 62 5.08 -5.32 11.64
C GLU A 62 4.23 -5.38 10.38
N LEU A 63 3.52 -6.47 10.16
CA LEU A 63 2.65 -6.62 9.00
C LEU A 63 1.62 -5.50 8.93
N ARG A 64 1.04 -5.12 10.08
CA ARG A 64 0.07 -4.03 10.12
C ARG A 64 0.64 -2.69 9.67
N GLY A 65 1.93 -2.49 9.87
CA GLY A 65 2.58 -1.24 9.53
C GLY A 65 3.14 -1.16 8.12
N LYS A 66 2.96 -2.19 7.30
CA LYS A 66 3.64 -2.26 6.01
C LYS A 66 2.95 -1.49 4.89
N ALA A 67 1.64 -1.57 4.78
CA ALA A 67 0.93 -0.93 3.67
C ALA A 67 0.45 0.46 4.06
N ASP A 68 0.60 1.41 3.16
CA ASP A 68 0.05 2.75 3.36
C ASP A 68 -1.41 2.80 3.00
N TYR A 69 -1.80 2.07 1.96
CA TYR A 69 -3.20 1.98 1.52
C TYR A 69 -3.58 0.55 1.24
N LEU A 70 -4.75 0.18 1.71
CA LEU A 70 -5.43 -1.05 1.31
C LEU A 70 -6.66 -0.61 0.54
N LEU A 71 -6.81 -1.08 -0.68
CA LEU A 71 -7.95 -0.71 -1.52
C LEU A 71 -8.92 -1.87 -1.59
N GLU A 72 -10.19 -1.58 -1.28
CA GLU A 72 -11.26 -2.58 -1.26
C GLU A 72 -12.30 -2.28 -2.31
N VAL A 73 -12.91 -3.32 -2.84
CA VAL A 73 -14.08 -3.20 -3.70
C VAL A 73 -15.18 -4.06 -3.10
N ALA A 74 -16.29 -3.43 -2.76
CA ALA A 74 -17.43 -4.12 -2.14
C ALA A 74 -17.05 -4.95 -0.92
N GLY A 75 -16.18 -4.39 -0.07
CA GLY A 75 -15.76 -5.03 1.17
C GLY A 75 -14.66 -6.06 1.01
N ARG A 76 -14.14 -6.26 -0.19
CA ARG A 76 -13.06 -7.22 -0.45
C ARG A 76 -11.77 -6.50 -0.74
N ALA A 77 -10.71 -6.87 -0.04
CA ALA A 77 -9.38 -6.34 -0.30
C ALA A 77 -8.93 -6.73 -1.71
N ARG A 78 -8.53 -5.75 -2.51
CA ARG A 78 -8.14 -5.97 -3.90
C ARG A 78 -6.67 -5.73 -4.13
N TRP A 79 -6.14 -4.66 -3.56
CA TRP A 79 -4.70 -4.42 -3.66
C TRP A 79 -4.20 -3.49 -2.58
N VAL A 80 -2.89 -3.53 -2.35
CA VAL A 80 -2.20 -2.66 -1.40
C VAL A 80 -1.18 -1.82 -2.13
N LEU A 81 -0.97 -0.61 -1.61
CA LEU A 81 0.06 0.29 -2.12
C LEU A 81 0.95 0.71 -0.96
N GLU A 82 2.25 0.78 -1.23
CA GLU A 82 3.24 1.18 -0.26
C GLU A 82 4.14 2.26 -0.85
N ALA A 83 4.31 3.35 -0.11
CA ALA A 83 5.19 4.43 -0.50
C ALA A 83 6.60 4.18 -0.01
N LYS A 84 7.58 4.61 -0.80
CA LYS A 84 8.98 4.68 -0.44
C LYS A 84 9.46 6.10 -0.74
N ALA A 85 10.51 6.54 -0.06
CA ALA A 85 11.09 7.85 -0.35
C ALA A 85 11.72 7.85 -1.75
N PRO A 86 11.76 9.01 -2.44
CA PRO A 86 12.31 9.07 -3.80
C PRO A 86 13.77 8.62 -3.93
N GLY A 87 14.56 8.78 -2.87
CA GLY A 87 15.95 8.32 -2.87
C GLY A 87 16.13 6.84 -2.60
N ILE A 88 15.03 6.11 -2.37
CA ILE A 88 15.08 4.69 -2.04
C ILE A 88 14.73 3.89 -3.27
N GLU A 89 15.61 2.98 -3.66
CA GLU A 89 15.36 2.07 -4.75
C GLU A 89 14.33 1.02 -4.33
N ILE A 90 13.44 0.67 -5.26
CA ILE A 90 12.48 -0.42 -5.03
C ILE A 90 13.24 -1.71 -5.32
N ASP A 91 13.82 -2.30 -4.30
CA ASP A 91 14.66 -3.48 -4.42
C ASP A 91 13.88 -4.77 -4.12
N ILE A 92 14.56 -5.90 -4.28
CA ILE A 92 13.95 -7.21 -4.08
C ILE A 92 13.46 -7.38 -2.64
N ASP A 93 14.22 -6.89 -1.66
CA ASP A 93 13.81 -7.01 -0.26
C ASP A 93 12.50 -6.26 0.01
N SER A 94 12.37 -5.06 -0.56
CA SER A 94 11.14 -4.28 -0.46
C SER A 94 9.96 -5.01 -1.11
N ILE A 95 10.20 -5.59 -2.27
CA ILE A 95 9.18 -6.35 -3.00
C ILE A 95 8.74 -7.57 -2.21
N GLU A 96 9.68 -8.31 -1.63
CA GLU A 96 9.38 -9.49 -0.83
C GLU A 96 8.59 -9.15 0.42
N GLN A 97 8.93 -8.04 1.09
CA GLN A 97 8.19 -7.58 2.26
C GLN A 97 6.75 -7.23 1.89
N ALA A 98 6.57 -6.51 0.78
CA ALA A 98 5.25 -6.14 0.31
C ALA A 98 4.44 -7.38 -0.08
N TRP A 99 5.08 -8.34 -0.75
CA TRP A 99 4.43 -9.60 -1.11
C TRP A 99 4.00 -10.39 0.13
N THR A 100 4.85 -10.43 1.14
CA THR A 100 4.53 -11.14 2.39
C THR A 100 3.27 -10.57 3.02
N TYR A 101 3.15 -9.24 3.04
CA TYR A 101 1.95 -8.58 3.54
C TYR A 101 0.74 -8.91 2.65
N ALA A 102 0.90 -8.74 1.34
CA ALA A 102 -0.17 -8.94 0.37
C ALA A 102 -0.70 -10.37 0.37
N ASN A 103 0.17 -11.34 0.60
CA ASN A 103 -0.17 -12.75 0.60
C ASN A 103 -0.60 -13.29 1.97
N HIS A 104 -0.58 -12.45 2.99
CA HIS A 104 -1.00 -12.88 4.33
C HIS A 104 -2.46 -13.30 4.32
N ALA A 105 -2.77 -14.39 5.06
CA ALA A 105 -4.11 -14.98 5.04
C ALA A 105 -5.23 -13.99 5.37
N ASP A 106 -4.95 -13.00 6.20
CA ASP A 106 -5.93 -11.99 6.60
C ASP A 106 -5.99 -10.79 5.65
N VAL A 107 -5.11 -10.71 4.68
CA VAL A 107 -5.09 -9.62 3.70
C VAL A 107 -5.51 -10.12 2.32
N ARG A 108 -4.77 -11.04 1.75
CA ARG A 108 -5.12 -11.74 0.50
C ARG A 108 -5.57 -10.82 -0.62
N VAL A 109 -4.73 -9.89 -0.99
CA VAL A 109 -5.03 -8.99 -2.11
C VAL A 109 -4.58 -9.60 -3.44
N VAL A 110 -5.19 -9.12 -4.53
CA VAL A 110 -4.88 -9.59 -5.89
C VAL A 110 -3.57 -9.00 -6.39
N TYR A 111 -3.35 -7.71 -6.08
CA TYR A 111 -2.17 -6.98 -6.52
C TYR A 111 -1.53 -6.24 -5.36
N PHE A 112 -0.24 -5.97 -5.47
CA PHE A 112 0.43 -5.04 -4.58
C PHE A 112 1.35 -4.13 -5.40
N ALA A 113 1.58 -2.93 -4.90
CA ALA A 113 2.37 -1.94 -5.61
C ALA A 113 3.28 -1.17 -4.66
N LEU A 114 4.45 -0.81 -5.17
CA LEU A 114 5.39 0.07 -4.46
C LEU A 114 5.65 1.29 -5.34
N CYS A 115 5.72 2.45 -4.71
CA CYS A 115 5.92 3.72 -5.39
C CYS A 115 6.92 4.57 -4.62
N ASN A 116 7.95 5.07 -5.30
CA ASN A 116 8.89 6.00 -4.68
C ASN A 116 8.75 7.42 -5.26
N GLY A 117 7.68 7.66 -6.02
CA GLY A 117 7.43 8.95 -6.64
C GLY A 117 8.03 9.09 -8.02
N LEU A 118 9.12 8.39 -8.29
CA LEU A 118 9.77 8.38 -9.60
C LEU A 118 9.36 7.18 -10.43
N GLU A 119 8.97 6.10 -9.76
CA GLU A 119 8.46 4.91 -10.43
C GLU A 119 7.38 4.25 -9.58
N LEU A 120 6.54 3.50 -10.25
CA LEU A 120 5.49 2.68 -9.65
C LEU A 120 5.64 1.28 -10.20
N GLN A 121 5.80 0.29 -9.32
CA GLN A 121 5.87 -1.10 -9.72
C GLN A 121 4.68 -1.85 -9.16
N VAL A 122 3.96 -2.55 -10.03
CA VAL A 122 2.75 -3.29 -9.68
C VAL A 122 3.00 -4.78 -9.92
N PHE A 123 2.61 -5.59 -8.95
CA PHE A 123 2.83 -7.03 -9.00
C PHE A 123 1.53 -7.78 -8.71
N ALA A 124 1.36 -8.92 -9.36
CA ALA A 124 0.30 -9.86 -8.97
C ALA A 124 0.78 -10.63 -7.74
N THR A 125 -0.10 -10.78 -6.77
CA THR A 125 0.23 -11.49 -5.52
C THR A 125 0.43 -12.98 -5.78
N GLN A 126 -0.40 -13.56 -6.64
CA GLN A 126 -0.28 -14.97 -7.01
C GLN A 126 0.16 -15.07 -8.47
N PRO A 127 0.98 -16.07 -8.82
CA PRO A 127 1.37 -16.27 -10.21
C PRO A 127 0.14 -16.61 -11.06
N PRO A 128 0.20 -16.26 -12.35
CA PRO A 128 -0.90 -16.58 -13.26
C PRO A 128 -1.10 -18.06 -13.45
#